data_359e8ffb45a7b6b3edf1e2680b5e9754
#
_entry.id   359e8ffb45a7b6b3edf1e2680b5e9754
#
_cell.length_a   1.000
_cell.length_b   1.000
_cell.length_c   1.000
_cell.angle_alpha   90.00
_cell.angle_beta   90.00
_cell.angle_gamma   90.00
#
_symmetry.space_group_name_H-M   'P 1'
#
loop_
_entity.id
_entity.type
_entity.pdbx_description
1 polymer ?
#
loop_
_entity_poly.entity_id
_entity_poly.type
_entity_poly.pdbx_seq_one_letter_code
_entity_poly.pdbx_strand_id
1 'polypeptide(L)'
;MMEDKGVKKLLLKLTLLALPFLLWPVLEAAVLPGNLFTFRVWETLSVNSMRVMSGPFYPNMYVKMEEEGELAPHTPFAEKRVVEWYTDPYGYRNRDTKTDVLLIGDSNITGAKLSQEETLAEVLERQLGKDVYSFAPATVNRFLGTRRFEENPPEVVVVSSIERRIAELPAVGATGMGAKLRDMTGTAINSSKVLTWLAVTADRISKLALYRRTLAQIDRTFGKKEYIAYQNEFFLEGEPANRDFSEEELKRIADVLEGYKHALESRGIRFVFMPIPNKENIYHQLLPSRKKPDFLPRLMAELKQRQVDVVDTQSTFENLYHNENIPLYPVDDAHWNEKAVEAAAGILAQYLQHDDSEHTRDARQLVKNQE
;
A
#
# COMPACT_ATOMS: atom_id res chain seq x y z
N MET A 1 -46.04 -9.15 41.43
CA MET A 1 -44.68 -9.23 42.09
C MET A 1 -43.95 -10.55 41.87
N MET A 2 -44.61 -11.62 41.42
CA MET A 2 -43.94 -12.91 41.10
C MET A 2 -43.33 -12.95 39.65
N GLU A 3 -43.88 -12.22 38.66
CA GLU A 3 -43.37 -12.18 37.30
C GLU A 3 -41.95 -11.57 37.15
N ASP A 4 -41.63 -10.58 37.99
CA ASP A 4 -40.34 -9.87 37.92
C ASP A 4 -39.12 -10.76 38.26
N LYS A 5 -39.28 -11.74 39.19
CA LYS A 5 -38.20 -12.67 39.56
C LYS A 5 -37.85 -13.66 38.43
N GLY A 6 -38.85 -14.09 37.65
CA GLY A 6 -38.65 -14.99 36.53
C GLY A 6 -37.91 -14.31 35.39
N VAL A 7 -38.29 -13.09 35.06
CA VAL A 7 -37.64 -12.27 34.02
C VAL A 7 -36.20 -11.94 34.41
N LYS A 8 -35.94 -11.53 35.62
CA LYS A 8 -34.57 -11.27 36.13
C LYS A 8 -33.68 -12.50 36.03
N LYS A 9 -34.21 -13.67 36.42
CA LYS A 9 -33.49 -14.95 36.34
C LYS A 9 -33.19 -15.36 34.90
N LEU A 10 -34.11 -15.10 33.96
CA LEU A 10 -33.90 -15.33 32.52
C LEU A 10 -32.86 -14.39 31.98
N LEU A 11 -32.97 -13.09 32.27
CA LEU A 11 -31.98 -12.08 31.82
C LEU A 11 -30.59 -12.40 32.35
N LEU A 12 -30.46 -12.79 33.61
CA LEU A 12 -29.17 -13.20 34.16
C LEU A 12 -28.58 -14.40 33.40
N LYS A 13 -29.39 -15.42 33.11
CA LYS A 13 -28.93 -16.58 32.36
C LYS A 13 -28.50 -16.20 30.92
N LEU A 14 -29.25 -15.34 30.25
CA LEU A 14 -28.91 -14.85 28.90
C LEU A 14 -27.63 -14.01 28.95
N THR A 15 -27.47 -13.15 29.96
CA THR A 15 -26.23 -12.36 30.14
C THR A 15 -25.04 -13.28 30.40
N LEU A 16 -25.17 -14.27 31.28
CA LEU A 16 -24.10 -15.24 31.54
C LEU A 16 -23.73 -16.08 30.28
N LEU A 17 -24.74 -16.44 29.49
CA LEU A 17 -24.51 -17.15 28.22
C LEU A 17 -23.84 -16.26 27.18
N ALA A 18 -24.20 -14.98 27.10
CA ALA A 18 -23.64 -14.02 26.17
C ALA A 18 -22.25 -13.50 26.62
N LEU A 19 -21.94 -13.54 27.91
CA LEU A 19 -20.75 -12.98 28.50
C LEU A 19 -19.43 -13.44 27.86
N PRO A 20 -19.21 -14.74 27.57
CA PRO A 20 -18.01 -15.18 26.88
C PRO A 20 -17.86 -14.57 25.48
N PHE A 21 -18.97 -14.41 24.75
CA PHE A 21 -18.97 -13.82 23.41
C PHE A 21 -18.73 -12.30 23.43
N LEU A 22 -19.14 -11.62 24.51
CA LEU A 22 -18.91 -10.20 24.70
C LEU A 22 -17.50 -9.91 25.24
N LEU A 23 -16.98 -10.75 26.13
CA LEU A 23 -15.65 -10.58 26.73
C LEU A 23 -14.53 -10.94 25.76
N TRP A 24 -14.75 -11.92 24.87
CA TRP A 24 -13.71 -12.38 23.97
C TRP A 24 -13.19 -11.26 23.03
N PRO A 25 -14.04 -10.49 22.33
CA PRO A 25 -13.56 -9.38 21.48
C PRO A 25 -12.82 -8.31 22.29
N VAL A 26 -13.24 -8.04 23.52
CA VAL A 26 -12.55 -7.08 24.41
C VAL A 26 -11.20 -7.64 24.85
N LEU A 27 -11.13 -8.91 25.22
CA LEU A 27 -9.89 -9.59 25.58
C LEU A 27 -8.92 -9.63 24.37
N GLU A 28 -9.43 -9.98 23.19
CA GLU A 28 -8.64 -9.98 21.97
C GLU A 28 -8.11 -8.58 21.62
N ALA A 29 -8.95 -7.55 21.73
CA ALA A 29 -8.56 -6.18 21.42
C ALA A 29 -7.55 -5.59 22.43
N ALA A 30 -7.62 -6.00 23.70
CA ALA A 30 -6.87 -5.41 24.80
C ALA A 30 -5.62 -6.21 25.21
N VAL A 31 -5.64 -7.52 25.08
CA VAL A 31 -4.66 -8.41 25.71
C VAL A 31 -4.00 -9.37 24.74
N LEU A 32 -4.76 -9.95 23.79
CA LEU A 32 -4.21 -10.97 22.90
C LEU A 32 -3.36 -10.35 21.80
N PRO A 33 -2.24 -10.99 21.43
CA PRO A 33 -1.41 -10.51 20.33
C PRO A 33 -2.18 -10.52 19.03
N GLY A 34 -2.02 -9.45 18.24
CA GLY A 34 -2.74 -9.28 16.97
C GLY A 34 -2.48 -10.37 15.93
N ASN A 35 -1.37 -11.09 16.07
CA ASN A 35 -0.96 -12.18 15.17
C ASN A 35 -1.52 -13.56 15.54
N LEU A 36 -2.35 -13.68 16.57
CA LEU A 36 -2.83 -15.00 17.03
C LEU A 36 -3.63 -15.75 15.92
N PHE A 37 -4.31 -15.02 15.03
CA PHE A 37 -5.19 -15.60 14.01
C PHE A 37 -4.90 -15.08 12.59
N THR A 38 -3.80 -14.40 12.36
CA THR A 38 -3.41 -13.92 11.03
C THR A 38 -1.94 -14.16 10.78
N PHE A 39 -1.60 -14.35 9.52
CA PHE A 39 -0.22 -14.49 9.07
C PHE A 39 0.35 -13.21 8.45
N ARG A 40 -0.39 -12.09 8.47
CA ARG A 40 0.04 -10.80 7.91
C ARG A 40 -0.17 -9.64 8.87
N VAL A 41 0.83 -8.77 9.03
CA VAL A 41 0.74 -7.53 9.81
C VAL A 41 -0.35 -6.62 9.27
N TRP A 42 -0.51 -6.57 7.94
CA TRP A 42 -1.57 -5.82 7.28
C TRP A 42 -2.95 -6.05 7.90
N GLU A 43 -3.34 -7.29 8.07
CA GLU A 43 -4.64 -7.66 8.64
C GLU A 43 -4.76 -7.28 10.11
N THR A 44 -3.66 -7.36 10.84
CA THR A 44 -3.60 -6.98 12.26
C THR A 44 -3.84 -5.49 12.45
N LEU A 45 -3.26 -4.66 11.59
CA LEU A 45 -3.25 -3.20 11.75
C LEU A 45 -4.32 -2.47 10.92
N SER A 46 -4.87 -3.06 9.86
CA SER A 46 -5.81 -2.35 8.98
C SER A 46 -7.06 -1.87 9.71
N VAL A 47 -7.51 -0.67 9.42
CA VAL A 47 -8.77 -0.10 9.91
C VAL A 47 -9.95 -0.65 9.12
N ASN A 48 -11.03 -1.03 9.81
CA ASN A 48 -12.25 -1.51 9.19
C ASN A 48 -13.06 -0.37 8.53
N SER A 49 -14.23 -0.73 8.03
CA SER A 49 -15.17 0.16 7.34
C SER A 49 -15.72 1.32 8.20
N MET A 50 -15.58 1.28 9.53
CA MET A 50 -15.99 2.39 10.40
C MET A 50 -15.28 3.72 10.07
N ARG A 51 -14.07 3.64 9.50
CA ARG A 51 -13.31 4.76 8.90
C ARG A 51 -13.33 6.06 9.72
N VAL A 52 -13.24 5.91 11.02
CA VAL A 52 -13.19 7.06 11.95
C VAL A 52 -11.75 7.55 12.18
N MET A 53 -10.74 6.83 11.66
CA MET A 53 -9.33 7.18 11.75
C MET A 53 -8.84 7.79 10.43
N SER A 54 -7.77 8.60 10.51
CA SER A 54 -7.25 9.32 9.34
C SER A 54 -6.49 8.43 8.36
N GLY A 55 -5.84 7.36 8.84
CA GLY A 55 -5.05 6.45 8.02
C GLY A 55 -5.70 5.09 7.75
N PRO A 56 -5.06 4.27 6.93
CA PRO A 56 -5.50 2.91 6.63
C PRO A 56 -5.22 1.92 7.76
N PHE A 57 -4.31 2.27 8.68
CA PHE A 57 -3.87 1.43 9.79
C PHE A 57 -4.14 2.08 11.15
N TYR A 58 -4.08 1.31 12.23
CA TYR A 58 -4.11 1.85 13.59
C TYR A 58 -2.89 2.74 13.82
N PRO A 59 -3.07 3.96 14.33
CA PRO A 59 -1.98 4.91 14.51
C PRO A 59 -1.07 4.57 15.71
N ASN A 60 0.19 5.00 15.65
CA ASN A 60 1.19 4.84 16.71
C ASN A 60 1.41 3.38 17.15
N MET A 61 1.39 2.44 16.21
CA MET A 61 1.60 1.04 16.49
C MET A 61 3.02 0.61 16.12
N TYR A 62 3.54 -0.31 16.93
CA TYR A 62 4.69 -1.14 16.58
C TYR A 62 4.26 -2.59 16.62
N VAL A 63 4.54 -3.33 15.57
CA VAL A 63 4.28 -4.76 15.48
C VAL A 63 5.51 -5.47 14.94
N LYS A 64 5.89 -6.55 15.59
CA LYS A 64 6.90 -7.50 15.12
C LYS A 64 6.25 -8.87 15.10
N MET A 65 6.18 -9.48 13.93
CA MET A 65 5.61 -10.83 13.80
C MET A 65 6.18 -11.58 12.61
N GLU A 66 6.02 -12.90 12.63
CA GLU A 66 6.30 -13.76 11.48
C GLU A 66 5.16 -13.65 10.47
N GLU A 67 5.50 -13.41 9.20
CA GLU A 67 4.59 -13.39 8.06
C GLU A 67 4.91 -14.52 7.08
N GLU A 68 3.88 -14.99 6.37
CA GLU A 68 3.97 -15.91 5.23
C GLU A 68 3.50 -15.18 3.95
N GLY A 69 3.87 -15.70 2.77
CA GLY A 69 3.38 -15.16 1.50
C GLY A 69 1.90 -15.42 1.29
N GLU A 70 1.28 -14.55 0.50
CA GLU A 70 -0.17 -14.58 0.29
C GLU A 70 -0.65 -15.69 -0.65
N LEU A 71 0.25 -16.20 -1.52
CA LEU A 71 -0.14 -17.19 -2.55
C LEU A 71 -0.11 -18.63 -2.03
N ALA A 72 0.76 -18.94 -1.07
CA ALA A 72 0.87 -20.30 -0.55
C ALA A 72 0.95 -20.35 0.99
N PRO A 73 0.12 -19.61 1.75
CA PRO A 73 0.19 -19.59 3.20
C PRO A 73 -0.13 -20.97 3.78
N HIS A 74 0.53 -21.31 4.90
CA HIS A 74 0.36 -22.57 5.62
C HIS A 74 0.70 -23.83 4.81
N THR A 75 1.49 -23.69 3.74
CA THR A 75 2.00 -24.81 2.95
C THR A 75 3.50 -25.02 3.22
N PRO A 76 4.08 -26.16 2.81
CA PRO A 76 5.53 -26.37 2.87
C PRO A 76 6.35 -25.38 2.00
N PHE A 77 5.69 -24.63 1.12
CA PHE A 77 6.31 -23.64 0.24
C PHE A 77 6.25 -22.22 0.81
N ALA A 78 5.57 -22.02 1.96
CA ALA A 78 5.48 -20.73 2.59
C ALA A 78 6.84 -20.25 3.09
N GLU A 79 7.29 -19.13 2.58
CA GLU A 79 8.49 -18.44 3.05
C GLU A 79 8.17 -17.59 4.27
N LYS A 80 8.59 -18.09 5.44
CA LYS A 80 8.39 -17.38 6.72
C LYS A 80 9.46 -16.33 6.91
N ARG A 81 9.01 -15.15 7.29
CA ARG A 81 9.87 -14.00 7.51
C ARG A 81 9.38 -13.18 8.70
N VAL A 82 10.30 -12.78 9.58
CA VAL A 82 9.97 -11.85 10.67
C VAL A 82 10.03 -10.43 10.12
N VAL A 83 8.93 -9.69 10.26
CA VAL A 83 8.83 -8.30 9.79
C VAL A 83 8.49 -7.37 10.95
N GLU A 84 8.97 -6.15 10.84
CA GLU A 84 8.70 -5.06 11.78
C GLU A 84 7.94 -3.95 11.07
N TRP A 85 6.87 -3.46 11.70
CA TRP A 85 6.06 -2.37 11.21
C TRP A 85 5.94 -1.27 12.24
N TYR A 86 6.09 -0.03 11.80
CA TYR A 86 5.77 1.17 12.55
C TYR A 86 4.66 1.91 11.84
N THR A 87 3.67 2.41 12.59
CA THR A 87 2.68 3.33 12.05
C THR A 87 2.76 4.68 12.75
N ASP A 88 2.67 5.73 11.97
CA ASP A 88 2.72 7.11 12.44
C ASP A 88 1.43 7.55 13.15
N PRO A 89 1.36 8.78 13.69
CA PRO A 89 0.14 9.30 14.32
C PRO A 89 -1.08 9.38 13.41
N TYR A 90 -0.89 9.37 12.08
CA TYR A 90 -1.98 9.38 11.10
C TYR A 90 -2.40 7.99 10.66
N GLY A 91 -1.70 6.94 11.10
CA GLY A 91 -1.99 5.55 10.73
C GLY A 91 -1.49 5.16 9.34
N TYR A 92 -0.40 5.74 8.88
CA TYR A 92 0.36 5.28 7.73
C TYR A 92 1.64 4.59 8.19
N ARG A 93 2.23 3.77 7.34
CA ARG A 93 3.45 3.04 7.67
C ARG A 93 4.69 3.92 7.50
N ASN A 94 5.01 4.70 8.53
CA ASN A 94 6.18 5.55 8.61
C ASN A 94 6.67 5.63 10.06
N ARG A 95 7.94 6.03 10.26
CA ARG A 95 8.52 6.31 11.58
C ARG A 95 8.17 7.72 12.06
N ASP A 96 8.09 8.67 11.14
CA ASP A 96 7.73 10.07 11.43
C ASP A 96 6.74 10.63 10.39
N THR A 97 6.54 11.93 10.37
CA THR A 97 5.52 12.61 9.56
C THR A 97 6.08 13.66 8.61
N LYS A 98 7.40 13.76 8.51
CA LYS A 98 8.04 14.69 7.60
C LYS A 98 7.95 14.22 6.17
N THR A 99 8.02 15.12 5.21
CA THR A 99 7.91 14.75 3.80
C THR A 99 8.44 15.83 2.86
N ASP A 100 9.53 15.53 2.20
CA ASP A 100 10.00 16.24 1.00
C ASP A 100 9.49 15.48 -0.24
N VAL A 101 9.52 14.14 -0.18
CA VAL A 101 9.02 13.24 -1.21
C VAL A 101 7.88 12.40 -0.67
N LEU A 102 6.74 12.40 -1.34
CA LEU A 102 5.55 11.65 -0.93
C LEU A 102 5.28 10.51 -1.93
N LEU A 103 5.17 9.29 -1.40
CA LEU A 103 4.87 8.09 -2.19
C LEU A 103 3.39 7.74 -2.06
N ILE A 104 2.65 7.73 -3.16
CA ILE A 104 1.25 7.26 -3.23
C ILE A 104 1.22 5.93 -3.97
N GLY A 105 0.51 4.94 -3.44
CA GLY A 105 0.39 3.65 -4.11
C GLY A 105 -0.43 2.62 -3.35
N ASP A 106 -0.21 1.37 -3.71
CA ASP A 106 -0.88 0.20 -3.19
C ASP A 106 -0.08 -0.50 -2.06
N SER A 107 -0.33 -1.81 -1.89
CA SER A 107 0.35 -2.65 -0.90
C SER A 107 1.85 -2.78 -1.13
N ASN A 108 2.34 -2.65 -2.37
CA ASN A 108 3.78 -2.65 -2.65
C ASN A 108 4.46 -1.42 -2.04
N ILE A 109 3.87 -0.23 -2.22
CA ILE A 109 4.39 1.01 -1.62
C ILE A 109 4.25 1.01 -0.10
N THR A 110 3.18 0.42 0.41
CA THR A 110 3.07 0.17 1.86
C THR A 110 4.17 -0.76 2.36
N GLY A 111 4.73 -1.62 1.50
CA GLY A 111 5.78 -2.58 1.83
C GLY A 111 5.23 -3.86 2.45
N ALA A 112 4.17 -4.44 1.87
CA ALA A 112 3.68 -5.75 2.28
C ALA A 112 4.83 -6.77 2.25
N LYS A 113 4.89 -7.64 3.27
CA LYS A 113 5.92 -8.66 3.47
C LYS A 113 7.37 -8.14 3.64
N LEU A 114 7.56 -6.83 3.78
CA LEU A 114 8.87 -6.21 4.03
C LEU A 114 8.99 -5.76 5.49
N SER A 115 10.19 -5.76 6.05
CA SER A 115 10.47 -5.08 7.30
C SER A 115 10.50 -3.56 7.12
N GLN A 116 10.43 -2.77 8.19
CA GLN A 116 10.32 -1.31 8.07
C GLN A 116 11.45 -0.70 7.23
N GLU A 117 12.69 -1.07 7.55
CA GLU A 117 13.90 -0.55 6.87
C GLU A 117 14.05 -1.00 5.41
N GLU A 118 13.25 -1.96 4.97
CA GLU A 118 13.24 -2.50 3.60
C GLU A 118 12.16 -1.86 2.73
N THR A 119 11.27 -1.03 3.30
CA THR A 119 10.24 -0.33 2.53
C THR A 119 10.85 0.67 1.57
N LEU A 120 10.14 0.94 0.45
CA LEU A 120 10.61 1.91 -0.53
C LEU A 120 10.87 3.29 0.10
N ALA A 121 10.03 3.72 1.04
CA ALA A 121 10.20 5.01 1.70
C ALA A 121 11.53 5.08 2.46
N GLU A 122 11.80 4.10 3.31
CA GLU A 122 13.02 4.06 4.13
C GLU A 122 14.30 3.89 3.28
N VAL A 123 14.23 3.08 2.20
CA VAL A 123 15.38 2.88 1.31
C VAL A 123 15.66 4.14 0.50
N LEU A 124 14.62 4.78 -0.04
CA LEU A 124 14.73 6.00 -0.82
C LEU A 124 15.22 7.19 0.04
N GLU A 125 14.72 7.30 1.28
CA GLU A 125 15.17 8.31 2.24
C GLU A 125 16.66 8.20 2.48
N ARG A 126 17.19 7.00 2.73
CA ARG A 126 18.63 6.76 2.90
C ARG A 126 19.47 7.12 1.66
N GLN A 127 18.92 6.92 0.46
CA GLN A 127 19.64 7.21 -0.80
C GLN A 127 19.59 8.68 -1.19
N LEU A 128 18.48 9.36 -0.92
CA LEU A 128 18.30 10.78 -1.26
C LEU A 128 18.85 11.72 -0.18
N GLY A 129 18.83 11.31 1.09
CA GLY A 129 19.05 12.20 2.22
C GLY A 129 17.96 13.26 2.40
N LYS A 130 16.75 13.00 1.87
CA LYS A 130 15.53 13.81 1.99
C LYS A 130 14.47 13.00 2.75
N ASP A 131 13.58 13.68 3.47
CA ASP A 131 12.47 13.03 4.18
C ASP A 131 11.47 12.42 3.18
N VAL A 132 11.22 11.09 3.26
CA VAL A 132 10.33 10.36 2.35
C VAL A 132 9.15 9.78 3.11
N TYR A 133 7.93 10.12 2.69
CA TYR A 133 6.71 9.70 3.36
C TYR A 133 5.87 8.74 2.51
N SER A 134 5.56 7.56 3.04
CA SER A 134 4.64 6.60 2.44
C SER A 134 3.20 6.96 2.75
N PHE A 135 2.48 7.55 1.79
CA PHE A 135 1.03 7.79 1.85
C PHE A 135 0.28 6.65 1.14
N ALA A 136 0.53 5.41 1.61
CA ALA A 136 -0.02 4.18 1.04
C ALA A 136 -0.64 3.27 2.13
N PRO A 137 -1.72 2.54 1.79
CA PRO A 137 -2.43 2.55 0.51
C PRO A 137 -3.33 3.78 0.37
N ALA A 138 -3.16 4.52 -0.70
CA ALA A 138 -3.98 5.71 -0.98
C ALA A 138 -4.02 6.02 -2.49
N THR A 139 -4.95 6.89 -2.85
CA THR A 139 -5.07 7.43 -4.21
C THR A 139 -4.68 8.92 -4.24
N VAL A 140 -4.38 9.44 -5.43
CA VAL A 140 -4.15 10.87 -5.64
C VAL A 140 -5.35 11.70 -5.16
N ASN A 141 -6.58 11.24 -5.40
CA ASN A 141 -7.78 11.94 -4.92
C ASN A 141 -7.83 12.07 -3.39
N ARG A 142 -7.32 11.09 -2.64
CA ARG A 142 -7.21 11.18 -1.19
C ARG A 142 -6.18 12.23 -0.78
N PHE A 143 -5.02 12.26 -1.44
CA PHE A 143 -4.00 13.28 -1.21
C PHE A 143 -4.53 14.70 -1.52
N LEU A 144 -5.16 14.88 -2.67
CA LEU A 144 -5.75 16.17 -3.07
C LEU A 144 -6.86 16.63 -2.13
N GLY A 145 -7.48 15.71 -1.39
CA GLY A 145 -8.59 15.97 -0.47
C GLY A 145 -8.21 16.19 0.99
N THR A 146 -6.99 15.83 1.40
CA THR A 146 -6.53 16.09 2.78
C THR A 146 -5.96 17.48 2.93
N ARG A 147 -6.07 18.04 4.14
CA ARG A 147 -5.44 19.32 4.51
C ARG A 147 -4.07 19.16 5.12
N ARG A 148 -3.65 17.92 5.34
CA ARG A 148 -2.44 17.61 6.08
C ARG A 148 -1.16 18.23 5.47
N PHE A 149 -1.12 18.35 4.15
CA PHE A 149 0.04 18.84 3.42
C PHE A 149 -0.14 20.25 2.86
N GLU A 150 -1.19 20.99 3.31
CA GLU A 150 -1.45 22.36 2.82
C GLU A 150 -0.38 23.36 3.31
N GLU A 151 0.10 23.23 4.55
CA GLU A 151 1.11 24.14 5.12
C GLU A 151 2.54 23.78 4.69
N ASN A 152 2.81 22.50 4.53
CA ASN A 152 4.11 21.97 4.10
C ASN A 152 3.88 20.93 2.99
N PRO A 153 3.65 21.37 1.75
CA PRO A 153 3.46 20.46 0.63
C PRO A 153 4.78 19.74 0.29
N PRO A 154 4.71 18.46 -0.14
CA PRO A 154 5.88 17.77 -0.66
C PRO A 154 6.40 18.47 -1.92
N GLU A 155 7.72 18.40 -2.15
CA GLU A 155 8.34 18.87 -3.40
C GLU A 155 7.93 17.96 -4.57
N VAL A 156 7.89 16.66 -4.30
CA VAL A 156 7.60 15.62 -5.31
C VAL A 156 6.57 14.65 -4.78
N VAL A 157 5.61 14.30 -5.62
CA VAL A 157 4.69 13.18 -5.42
C VAL A 157 5.00 12.09 -6.45
N VAL A 158 5.44 10.94 -5.95
CA VAL A 158 5.61 9.72 -6.76
C VAL A 158 4.35 8.89 -6.64
N VAL A 159 3.64 8.70 -7.74
CA VAL A 159 2.51 7.77 -7.80
C VAL A 159 2.97 6.44 -8.37
N SER A 160 2.69 5.38 -7.64
CA SER A 160 3.07 4.03 -8.06
C SER A 160 1.87 3.09 -8.04
N SER A 161 1.86 2.14 -8.94
CA SER A 161 0.86 1.08 -9.01
C SER A 161 1.45 -0.19 -9.59
N ILE A 162 1.04 -1.32 -9.04
CA ILE A 162 1.34 -2.62 -9.66
C ILE A 162 0.65 -2.71 -11.03
N GLU A 163 1.33 -3.23 -12.02
CA GLU A 163 0.94 -3.27 -13.44
C GLU A 163 -0.53 -3.66 -13.66
N ARG A 164 -0.98 -4.74 -13.04
CA ARG A 164 -2.36 -5.25 -13.16
C ARG A 164 -3.44 -4.27 -12.70
N ARG A 165 -3.09 -3.29 -11.85
CA ARG A 165 -4.03 -2.30 -11.29
C ARG A 165 -3.92 -0.91 -11.90
N ILE A 166 -2.98 -0.67 -12.80
CA ILE A 166 -2.81 0.65 -13.43
C ILE A 166 -4.09 1.10 -14.16
N ALA A 167 -4.78 0.17 -14.83
CA ALA A 167 -6.04 0.47 -15.52
C ALA A 167 -7.21 0.84 -14.59
N GLU A 168 -7.08 0.54 -13.30
CA GLU A 168 -8.09 0.83 -12.26
C GLU A 168 -7.84 2.18 -11.56
N LEU A 169 -6.76 2.88 -11.89
CA LEU A 169 -6.46 4.17 -11.28
C LEU A 169 -7.63 5.15 -11.53
N PRO A 170 -8.18 5.77 -10.46
CA PRO A 170 -9.33 6.66 -10.60
C PRO A 170 -8.89 8.00 -11.20
N ALA A 171 -9.64 8.52 -12.16
CA ALA A 171 -9.43 9.89 -12.65
C ALA A 171 -9.51 10.92 -11.50
N VAL A 172 -8.86 12.06 -11.70
CA VAL A 172 -8.97 13.18 -10.75
C VAL A 172 -10.43 13.59 -10.63
N GLY A 173 -10.94 13.55 -9.41
CA GLY A 173 -12.32 13.87 -9.09
C GLY A 173 -12.45 14.96 -8.05
N ALA A 174 -13.63 15.61 -8.01
CA ALA A 174 -13.92 16.57 -6.97
C ALA A 174 -13.92 15.90 -5.60
N THR A 175 -13.13 16.42 -4.67
CA THR A 175 -13.12 15.95 -3.29
C THR A 175 -14.42 16.38 -2.61
N GLY A 176 -15.30 15.41 -2.36
CA GLY A 176 -16.58 15.66 -1.69
C GLY A 176 -16.41 16.16 -0.25
N MET A 177 -17.34 16.98 0.23
CA MET A 177 -17.34 17.50 1.61
C MET A 177 -17.27 16.39 2.67
N GLY A 178 -17.86 15.23 2.40
CA GLY A 178 -17.79 14.06 3.28
C GLY A 178 -16.39 13.49 3.46
N ALA A 179 -15.52 13.58 2.44
CA ALA A 179 -14.12 13.14 2.54
C ALA A 179 -13.31 14.10 3.42
N LYS A 180 -13.50 15.40 3.25
CA LYS A 180 -12.85 16.45 4.08
C LYS A 180 -13.27 16.34 5.55
N LEU A 181 -14.56 16.18 5.82
CA LEU A 181 -15.08 16.02 7.18
C LEU A 181 -14.50 14.76 7.85
N ARG A 182 -14.41 13.67 7.11
CA ARG A 182 -13.83 12.41 7.62
C ARG A 182 -12.34 12.57 7.95
N ASP A 183 -11.58 13.24 7.11
CA ASP A 183 -10.17 13.51 7.35
C ASP A 183 -9.97 14.35 8.61
N MET A 184 -10.75 15.43 8.77
CA MET A 184 -10.74 16.29 9.97
C MET A 184 -11.11 15.50 11.24
N THR A 185 -12.16 14.67 11.19
CA THR A 185 -12.61 13.85 12.32
C THR A 185 -11.55 12.83 12.69
N GLY A 186 -10.97 12.13 11.70
CA GLY A 186 -9.90 11.17 11.91
C GLY A 186 -8.66 11.81 12.53
N THR A 187 -8.25 12.97 12.06
CA THR A 187 -7.12 13.71 12.62
C THR A 187 -7.40 14.13 14.08
N ALA A 188 -8.60 14.62 14.38
CA ALA A 188 -8.98 14.98 15.75
C ALA A 188 -8.99 13.77 16.70
N ILE A 189 -9.45 12.61 16.24
CA ILE A 189 -9.39 11.36 17.03
C ILE A 189 -7.95 10.94 17.25
N ASN A 190 -7.13 10.93 16.21
CA ASN A 190 -5.73 10.50 16.30
C ASN A 190 -4.86 11.43 17.16
N SER A 191 -5.25 12.69 17.35
CA SER A 191 -4.54 13.63 18.23
C SER A 191 -4.72 13.33 19.73
N SER A 192 -5.72 12.53 20.11
CA SER A 192 -6.00 12.17 21.50
C SER A 192 -5.72 10.70 21.75
N LYS A 193 -4.76 10.38 22.63
CA LYS A 193 -4.44 8.99 23.02
C LYS A 193 -5.66 8.20 23.49
N VAL A 194 -6.56 8.84 24.25
CA VAL A 194 -7.78 8.20 24.78
C VAL A 194 -8.77 7.92 23.65
N LEU A 195 -9.05 8.90 22.80
CA LEU A 195 -9.96 8.71 21.66
C LEU A 195 -9.41 7.68 20.68
N THR A 196 -8.11 7.73 20.38
CA THR A 196 -7.44 6.72 19.55
C THR A 196 -7.60 5.32 20.14
N TRP A 197 -7.33 5.14 21.42
CA TRP A 197 -7.50 3.84 22.10
C TRP A 197 -8.94 3.34 22.03
N LEU A 198 -9.92 4.20 22.31
CA LEU A 198 -11.33 3.86 22.19
C LEU A 198 -11.72 3.49 20.76
N ALA A 199 -11.29 4.27 19.78
CA ALA A 199 -11.58 4.03 18.36
C ALA A 199 -10.95 2.71 17.87
N VAL A 200 -9.67 2.44 18.20
CA VAL A 200 -9.00 1.17 17.89
C VAL A 200 -9.71 -0.01 18.52
N THR A 201 -10.08 0.11 19.81
CA THR A 201 -10.80 -0.95 20.51
C THR A 201 -12.17 -1.21 19.90
N ALA A 202 -12.95 -0.17 19.62
CA ALA A 202 -14.24 -0.28 18.95
C ALA A 202 -14.14 -0.89 17.55
N ASP A 203 -13.12 -0.48 16.76
CA ASP A 203 -12.87 -1.03 15.43
C ASP A 203 -12.51 -2.52 15.50
N ARG A 204 -11.64 -2.94 16.42
CA ARG A 204 -11.30 -4.34 16.65
C ARG A 204 -12.51 -5.18 17.06
N ILE A 205 -13.36 -4.65 17.94
CA ILE A 205 -14.62 -5.31 18.34
C ILE A 205 -15.57 -5.41 17.14
N SER A 206 -15.71 -4.33 16.35
CA SER A 206 -16.60 -4.31 15.17
C SER A 206 -16.20 -5.31 14.09
N LYS A 207 -14.91 -5.63 14.00
CA LYS A 207 -14.43 -6.68 13.10
C LYS A 207 -14.90 -8.07 13.49
N LEU A 208 -15.46 -8.26 14.70
CA LEU A 208 -15.64 -9.59 15.28
C LEU A 208 -14.37 -10.42 15.01
N ALA A 209 -13.24 -9.89 15.44
CA ALA A 209 -11.92 -10.26 14.89
C ALA A 209 -11.71 -11.78 14.88
N LEU A 210 -12.06 -12.48 15.96
CA LEU A 210 -11.98 -13.93 16.01
C LEU A 210 -12.84 -14.60 14.94
N TYR A 211 -14.11 -14.20 14.79
CA TYR A 211 -15.03 -14.81 13.83
C TYR A 211 -14.57 -14.58 12.39
N ARG A 212 -14.23 -13.34 12.04
CA ARG A 212 -13.76 -13.00 10.68
C ARG A 212 -12.45 -13.69 10.35
N ARG A 213 -11.51 -13.76 11.30
CA ARG A 213 -10.23 -14.46 11.12
C ARG A 213 -10.43 -15.96 10.97
N THR A 214 -11.33 -16.55 11.76
CA THR A 214 -11.66 -17.97 11.62
C THR A 214 -12.30 -18.26 10.27
N LEU A 215 -13.24 -17.43 9.79
CA LEU A 215 -13.80 -17.57 8.46
C LEU A 215 -12.76 -17.40 7.36
N ALA A 216 -11.91 -16.38 7.45
CA ALA A 216 -10.82 -16.19 6.51
C ALA A 216 -9.85 -17.38 6.50
N GLN A 217 -9.55 -17.94 7.66
CA GLN A 217 -8.71 -19.15 7.76
C GLN A 217 -9.38 -20.37 7.13
N ILE A 218 -10.68 -20.56 7.34
CA ILE A 218 -11.46 -21.64 6.71
C ILE A 218 -11.46 -21.45 5.19
N ASP A 219 -11.71 -20.24 4.71
CA ASP A 219 -11.74 -19.92 3.28
C ASP A 219 -10.38 -20.16 2.63
N ARG A 220 -9.28 -19.75 3.25
CA ARG A 220 -7.91 -20.04 2.79
C ARG A 220 -7.59 -21.53 2.75
N THR A 221 -8.10 -22.31 3.72
CA THR A 221 -7.80 -23.73 3.82
C THR A 221 -8.64 -24.57 2.86
N PHE A 222 -9.90 -24.19 2.66
CA PHE A 222 -10.90 -24.97 1.92
C PHE A 222 -11.52 -24.21 0.73
N GLY A 223 -11.26 -22.91 0.62
CA GLY A 223 -11.75 -22.07 -0.45
C GLY A 223 -11.06 -22.32 -1.80
N LYS A 224 -11.54 -21.66 -2.84
CA LYS A 224 -10.92 -21.68 -4.16
C LYS A 224 -9.55 -21.01 -4.06
N LYS A 225 -8.51 -21.70 -4.52
CA LYS A 225 -7.16 -21.12 -4.57
C LYS A 225 -7.08 -20.09 -5.70
N GLU A 226 -6.63 -18.89 -5.39
CA GLU A 226 -6.45 -17.80 -6.35
C GLU A 226 -5.03 -17.77 -6.92
N TYR A 227 -4.36 -18.93 -6.95
CA TYR A 227 -3.01 -19.04 -7.47
C TYR A 227 -2.79 -20.30 -8.28
N ILE A 228 -1.84 -20.23 -9.19
CA ILE A 228 -1.28 -21.36 -9.93
C ILE A 228 0.20 -21.48 -9.67
N ALA A 229 0.73 -22.70 -9.73
CA ALA A 229 2.14 -22.99 -9.52
C ALA A 229 2.79 -23.50 -10.81
N TYR A 230 3.90 -22.90 -11.21
CA TYR A 230 4.74 -23.34 -12.32
C TYR A 230 6.20 -23.37 -11.90
N GLN A 231 6.88 -24.48 -12.11
CA GLN A 231 8.31 -24.64 -11.81
C GLN A 231 8.70 -24.19 -10.38
N ASN A 232 7.86 -24.52 -9.39
CA ASN A 232 7.98 -24.15 -7.97
C ASN A 232 7.77 -22.65 -7.65
N GLU A 233 7.31 -21.85 -8.61
CA GLU A 233 6.90 -20.47 -8.39
C GLU A 233 5.36 -20.38 -8.36
N PHE A 234 4.84 -19.54 -7.49
CA PHE A 234 3.41 -19.28 -7.37
C PHE A 234 3.05 -17.94 -8.02
N PHE A 235 1.94 -17.95 -8.75
CA PHE A 235 1.41 -16.80 -9.49
C PHE A 235 -0.08 -16.62 -9.18
N LEU A 236 -0.61 -15.41 -9.35
CA LEU A 236 -2.04 -15.15 -9.20
C LEU A 236 -2.85 -15.82 -10.32
N GLU A 237 -3.92 -16.55 -9.96
CA GLU A 237 -4.84 -17.15 -10.92
C GLU A 237 -5.92 -16.15 -11.32
N GLY A 238 -6.21 -16.08 -12.62
CA GLY A 238 -7.30 -15.26 -13.15
C GLY A 238 -7.08 -13.76 -13.18
N GLU A 239 -5.98 -13.28 -12.65
CA GLU A 239 -5.57 -11.91 -12.86
C GLU A 239 -5.12 -11.73 -14.33
N PRO A 240 -5.59 -10.69 -15.03
CA PRO A 240 -5.16 -10.42 -16.41
C PRO A 240 -3.75 -9.80 -16.43
N ALA A 241 -2.81 -10.45 -15.71
CA ALA A 241 -1.47 -9.94 -15.52
C ALA A 241 -0.77 -9.65 -16.85
N ASN A 242 -1.03 -10.50 -17.84
CA ASN A 242 -0.43 -10.41 -19.17
C ASN A 242 -1.51 -10.27 -20.26
N ARG A 243 -2.62 -9.58 -19.98
CA ARG A 243 -3.65 -9.31 -20.98
C ARG A 243 -3.14 -8.30 -22.02
N ASP A 244 -3.71 -8.37 -23.20
CA ASP A 244 -3.50 -7.35 -24.21
C ASP A 244 -4.34 -6.11 -23.89
N PHE A 245 -3.75 -4.94 -24.06
CA PHE A 245 -4.43 -3.65 -23.92
C PHE A 245 -4.60 -3.02 -25.30
N SER A 246 -5.82 -2.53 -25.60
CA SER A 246 -6.06 -1.76 -26.81
C SER A 246 -5.42 -0.36 -26.75
N GLU A 247 -5.27 0.30 -27.90
CA GLU A 247 -4.75 1.67 -27.95
C GLU A 247 -5.67 2.66 -27.22
N GLU A 248 -7.00 2.42 -27.25
CA GLU A 248 -7.97 3.25 -26.55
C GLU A 248 -7.84 3.10 -25.02
N GLU A 249 -7.59 1.88 -24.53
CA GLU A 249 -7.33 1.64 -23.11
C GLU A 249 -6.04 2.32 -22.66
N LEU A 250 -4.96 2.21 -23.44
CA LEU A 250 -3.69 2.88 -23.15
C LEU A 250 -3.84 4.40 -23.08
N LYS A 251 -4.53 5.00 -24.06
CA LYS A 251 -4.81 6.45 -24.06
C LYS A 251 -5.63 6.87 -22.83
N ARG A 252 -6.67 6.11 -22.49
CA ARG A 252 -7.48 6.40 -21.30
C ARG A 252 -6.65 6.34 -20.02
N ILE A 253 -5.74 5.38 -19.89
CA ILE A 253 -4.83 5.29 -18.74
C ILE A 253 -3.89 6.50 -18.72
N ALA A 254 -3.32 6.85 -19.88
CA ALA A 254 -2.45 8.01 -20.01
C ALA A 254 -3.18 9.32 -19.68
N ASP A 255 -4.45 9.49 -20.09
CA ASP A 255 -5.31 10.63 -19.72
C ASP A 255 -5.45 10.77 -18.21
N VAL A 256 -5.60 9.65 -17.47
CA VAL A 256 -5.69 9.67 -16.01
C VAL A 256 -4.39 10.14 -15.38
N LEU A 257 -3.24 9.62 -15.85
CA LEU A 257 -1.92 9.97 -15.33
C LEU A 257 -1.52 11.43 -15.66
N GLU A 258 -1.86 11.89 -16.85
CA GLU A 258 -1.71 13.30 -17.23
C GLU A 258 -2.60 14.21 -16.36
N GLY A 259 -3.82 13.77 -16.05
CA GLY A 259 -4.69 14.45 -15.10
C GLY A 259 -4.08 14.56 -13.70
N TYR A 260 -3.36 13.54 -13.23
CA TYR A 260 -2.62 13.59 -11.97
C TYR A 260 -1.50 14.62 -12.02
N LYS A 261 -0.72 14.62 -13.11
CA LYS A 261 0.34 15.61 -13.36
C LYS A 261 -0.24 17.04 -13.24
N HIS A 262 -1.25 17.36 -14.02
CA HIS A 262 -1.85 18.70 -13.98
C HIS A 262 -2.40 19.10 -12.62
N ALA A 263 -3.05 18.16 -11.91
CA ALA A 263 -3.60 18.44 -10.58
C ALA A 263 -2.52 18.70 -9.52
N LEU A 264 -1.38 18.05 -9.60
CA LEU A 264 -0.26 18.21 -8.68
C LEU A 264 0.58 19.44 -9.03
N GLU A 265 0.93 19.62 -10.30
CA GLU A 265 1.69 20.79 -10.79
C GLU A 265 0.94 22.10 -10.57
N SER A 266 -0.39 22.11 -10.65
CA SER A 266 -1.20 23.28 -10.32
C SER A 266 -1.07 23.71 -8.84
N ARG A 267 -0.53 22.84 -7.98
CA ARG A 267 -0.20 23.11 -6.58
C ARG A 267 1.30 23.34 -6.34
N GLY A 268 2.09 23.42 -7.41
CA GLY A 268 3.56 23.55 -7.33
C GLY A 268 4.28 22.26 -6.93
N ILE A 269 3.62 21.10 -7.06
CA ILE A 269 4.15 19.79 -6.69
C ILE A 269 4.54 19.03 -7.95
N ARG A 270 5.78 18.59 -8.05
CA ARG A 270 6.23 17.76 -9.17
C ARG A 270 5.58 16.37 -9.11
N PHE A 271 5.14 15.88 -10.27
CA PHE A 271 4.57 14.54 -10.42
C PHE A 271 5.55 13.59 -11.08
N VAL A 272 5.69 12.38 -10.55
CA VAL A 272 6.44 11.27 -11.15
C VAL A 272 5.60 10.00 -11.07
N PHE A 273 5.50 9.26 -12.17
CA PHE A 273 4.88 7.95 -12.19
C PHE A 273 5.93 6.84 -12.14
N MET A 274 5.74 5.86 -11.25
CA MET A 274 6.61 4.69 -11.12
C MET A 274 5.76 3.41 -11.17
N PRO A 275 5.58 2.77 -12.33
CA PRO A 275 4.90 1.49 -12.41
C PRO A 275 5.71 0.40 -11.72
N ILE A 276 5.03 -0.62 -11.18
CA ILE A 276 5.67 -1.83 -10.66
C ILE A 276 5.25 -2.99 -11.57
N PRO A 277 6.18 -3.66 -12.26
CA PRO A 277 5.83 -4.82 -13.09
C PRO A 277 5.18 -5.93 -12.26
N ASN A 278 4.28 -6.70 -12.85
CA ASN A 278 3.78 -7.92 -12.21
C ASN A 278 4.89 -8.99 -12.13
N LYS A 279 4.79 -9.89 -11.14
CA LYS A 279 5.64 -11.10 -11.09
C LYS A 279 5.54 -11.88 -12.40
N GLU A 280 4.34 -12.04 -12.93
CA GLU A 280 4.02 -12.71 -14.18
C GLU A 280 4.64 -12.03 -15.42
N ASN A 281 4.92 -10.74 -15.34
CA ASN A 281 5.61 -10.00 -16.40
C ASN A 281 7.11 -10.36 -16.39
N ILE A 282 7.77 -10.17 -15.25
CA ILE A 282 9.21 -10.41 -15.13
C ILE A 282 9.55 -11.90 -15.30
N TYR A 283 8.71 -12.78 -14.76
CA TYR A 283 8.90 -14.24 -14.77
C TYR A 283 8.13 -14.92 -15.92
N HIS A 284 7.77 -14.19 -16.99
CA HIS A 284 6.94 -14.70 -18.07
C HIS A 284 7.46 -16.00 -18.72
N GLN A 285 8.78 -16.23 -18.69
CA GLN A 285 9.39 -17.44 -19.25
C GLN A 285 9.01 -18.72 -18.48
N LEU A 286 8.61 -18.59 -17.20
CA LEU A 286 8.14 -19.69 -16.37
C LEU A 286 6.69 -20.06 -16.66
N LEU A 287 5.92 -19.15 -17.26
CA LEU A 287 4.52 -19.36 -17.57
C LEU A 287 4.32 -20.19 -18.84
N PRO A 288 3.23 -20.96 -18.96
CA PRO A 288 2.98 -21.80 -20.14
C PRO A 288 2.94 -21.01 -21.45
N SER A 289 2.40 -19.81 -21.44
CA SER A 289 2.33 -18.95 -22.64
C SER A 289 3.70 -18.45 -23.07
N ARG A 290 4.64 -18.29 -22.15
CA ARG A 290 5.95 -17.62 -22.35
C ARG A 290 5.85 -16.28 -23.07
N LYS A 291 4.67 -15.69 -23.12
CA LYS A 291 4.42 -14.42 -23.80
C LYS A 291 4.97 -13.29 -22.92
N LYS A 292 5.89 -12.51 -23.46
CA LYS A 292 6.36 -11.28 -22.82
C LYS A 292 5.29 -10.22 -22.96
N PRO A 293 4.82 -9.61 -21.84
CA PRO A 293 3.88 -8.49 -21.89
C PRO A 293 4.51 -7.25 -22.51
N ASP A 294 3.72 -6.48 -23.24
CA ASP A 294 4.14 -5.23 -23.87
C ASP A 294 3.42 -3.98 -23.32
N PHE A 295 2.57 -4.18 -22.32
CA PHE A 295 1.74 -3.11 -21.74
C PHE A 295 2.58 -1.95 -21.20
N LEU A 296 3.51 -2.22 -20.26
CA LEU A 296 4.30 -1.16 -19.64
C LEU A 296 5.18 -0.41 -20.66
N PRO A 297 5.92 -1.07 -21.57
CA PRO A 297 6.68 -0.37 -22.61
C PRO A 297 5.81 0.56 -23.49
N ARG A 298 4.62 0.10 -23.89
CA ARG A 298 3.68 0.91 -24.69
C ARG A 298 3.13 2.08 -23.87
N LEU A 299 2.74 1.84 -22.63
CA LEU A 299 2.27 2.90 -21.75
C LEU A 299 3.35 3.96 -21.50
N MET A 300 4.59 3.55 -21.21
CA MET A 300 5.70 4.48 -21.02
C MET A 300 5.99 5.32 -22.26
N ALA A 301 5.88 4.72 -23.47
CA ALA A 301 6.02 5.45 -24.71
C ALA A 301 4.93 6.52 -24.90
N GLU A 302 3.68 6.19 -24.58
CA GLU A 302 2.55 7.13 -24.61
C GLU A 302 2.72 8.27 -23.57
N LEU A 303 3.12 7.94 -22.34
CA LEU A 303 3.37 8.92 -21.29
C LEU A 303 4.51 9.88 -21.64
N LYS A 304 5.57 9.38 -22.26
CA LYS A 304 6.69 10.21 -22.74
C LYS A 304 6.24 11.21 -23.80
N GLN A 305 5.35 10.84 -24.73
CA GLN A 305 4.79 11.76 -25.72
C GLN A 305 3.97 12.89 -25.07
N ARG A 306 3.37 12.62 -23.92
CA ARG A 306 2.60 13.59 -23.10
C ARG A 306 3.46 14.34 -22.09
N GLN A 307 4.78 14.17 -22.14
CA GLN A 307 5.71 14.78 -21.19
C GLN A 307 5.38 14.44 -19.72
N VAL A 308 4.88 13.24 -19.47
CA VAL A 308 4.68 12.73 -18.12
C VAL A 308 5.95 12.01 -17.68
N ASP A 309 6.47 12.44 -16.54
CA ASP A 309 7.66 11.84 -15.92
C ASP A 309 7.37 10.39 -15.50
N VAL A 310 8.13 9.44 -16.02
CA VAL A 310 7.97 8.02 -15.72
C VAL A 310 9.32 7.33 -15.49
N VAL A 311 9.38 6.51 -14.44
CA VAL A 311 10.57 5.73 -14.09
C VAL A 311 10.44 4.33 -14.67
N ASP A 312 11.44 3.89 -15.44
CA ASP A 312 11.46 2.56 -16.09
C ASP A 312 11.93 1.46 -15.12
N THR A 313 11.03 0.99 -14.30
CA THR A 313 11.28 -0.13 -13.39
C THR A 313 11.33 -1.46 -14.13
N GLN A 314 10.60 -1.61 -15.25
CA GLN A 314 10.54 -2.87 -16.00
C GLN A 314 11.89 -3.24 -16.58
N SER A 315 12.52 -2.35 -17.33
CA SER A 315 13.83 -2.64 -17.92
C SER A 315 14.89 -2.96 -16.87
N THR A 316 14.84 -2.28 -15.73
CA THR A 316 15.72 -2.55 -14.59
C THR A 316 15.47 -3.95 -14.02
N PHE A 317 14.21 -4.31 -13.77
CA PHE A 317 13.85 -5.61 -13.20
C PHE A 317 14.15 -6.76 -14.16
N GLU A 318 13.89 -6.57 -15.46
CA GLU A 318 14.26 -7.54 -16.47
C GLU A 318 15.78 -7.78 -16.50
N ASN A 319 16.58 -6.72 -16.45
CA ASN A 319 18.04 -6.85 -16.43
C ASN A 319 18.50 -7.65 -15.20
N LEU A 320 18.05 -7.28 -14.01
CA LEU A 320 18.42 -7.97 -12.77
C LEU A 320 18.02 -9.45 -12.77
N TYR A 321 16.80 -9.75 -13.21
CA TYR A 321 16.32 -11.14 -13.21
C TYR A 321 16.95 -11.98 -14.29
N HIS A 322 16.98 -11.52 -15.56
CA HIS A 322 17.41 -12.34 -16.68
C HIS A 322 18.93 -12.36 -16.89
N ASN A 323 19.64 -11.28 -16.60
CA ASN A 323 21.07 -11.17 -16.83
C ASN A 323 21.91 -11.42 -15.59
N GLU A 324 21.37 -11.02 -14.40
CA GLU A 324 22.10 -11.11 -13.13
C GLU A 324 21.61 -12.25 -12.23
N ASN A 325 20.50 -12.93 -12.61
CA ASN A 325 19.88 -14.00 -11.82
C ASN A 325 19.43 -13.58 -10.41
N ILE A 326 19.01 -12.34 -10.24
CA ILE A 326 18.53 -11.82 -8.96
C ILE A 326 17.00 -11.98 -8.89
N PRO A 327 16.46 -12.81 -7.96
CA PRO A 327 15.02 -12.91 -7.77
C PRO A 327 14.47 -11.63 -7.17
N LEU A 328 13.36 -11.12 -7.73
CA LEU A 328 12.74 -9.85 -7.37
C LEU A 328 11.40 -10.00 -6.66
N TYR A 329 10.86 -11.21 -6.64
CA TYR A 329 9.62 -11.60 -5.99
C TYR A 329 9.86 -12.88 -5.18
N PRO A 330 9.26 -12.99 -3.97
CA PRO A 330 9.28 -14.26 -3.23
C PRO A 330 8.56 -15.36 -4.00
N VAL A 331 8.91 -16.61 -3.74
CA VAL A 331 8.27 -17.77 -4.38
C VAL A 331 6.75 -17.77 -4.14
N ASP A 332 6.34 -17.47 -2.92
CA ASP A 332 4.98 -17.59 -2.39
C ASP A 332 4.20 -16.27 -2.32
N ASP A 333 4.68 -15.21 -3.00
CA ASP A 333 4.05 -13.89 -2.91
C ASP A 333 4.07 -13.13 -4.26
N ALA A 334 3.07 -12.30 -4.47
CA ALA A 334 2.96 -11.43 -5.65
C ALA A 334 3.53 -10.02 -5.41
N HIS A 335 3.91 -9.69 -4.17
CA HIS A 335 4.59 -8.44 -3.85
C HIS A 335 6.09 -8.56 -4.10
N TRP A 336 6.71 -7.46 -4.45
CA TRP A 336 8.16 -7.40 -4.64
C TRP A 336 8.93 -7.66 -3.32
N ASN A 337 10.18 -8.11 -3.44
CA ASN A 337 11.07 -8.30 -2.31
C ASN A 337 12.02 -7.10 -2.09
N GLU A 338 12.89 -7.17 -1.07
CA GLU A 338 13.86 -6.13 -0.74
C GLU A 338 14.81 -5.80 -1.89
N LYS A 339 15.17 -6.78 -2.74
CA LYS A 339 16.06 -6.54 -3.89
C LYS A 339 15.40 -5.70 -4.96
N ALA A 340 14.13 -5.97 -5.24
CA ALA A 340 13.34 -5.16 -6.15
C ALA A 340 13.15 -3.73 -5.62
N VAL A 341 12.92 -3.59 -4.30
CA VAL A 341 12.81 -2.27 -3.65
C VAL A 341 14.13 -1.51 -3.73
N GLU A 342 15.27 -2.12 -3.42
CA GLU A 342 16.61 -1.51 -3.55
C GLU A 342 16.84 -1.00 -4.97
N ALA A 343 16.52 -1.80 -5.99
CA ALA A 343 16.65 -1.43 -7.39
C ALA A 343 15.72 -0.27 -7.78
N ALA A 344 14.45 -0.36 -7.40
CA ALA A 344 13.47 0.70 -7.66
C ALA A 344 13.84 2.02 -6.99
N ALA A 345 14.29 1.97 -5.73
CA ALA A 345 14.78 3.14 -5.02
C ALA A 345 16.00 3.75 -5.72
N GLY A 346 16.94 2.92 -6.18
CA GLY A 346 18.16 3.37 -6.87
C GLY A 346 17.86 4.15 -8.14
N ILE A 347 17.01 3.60 -9.02
CA ILE A 347 16.64 4.31 -10.26
C ILE A 347 15.79 5.56 -9.98
N LEU A 348 14.89 5.50 -8.99
CA LEU A 348 14.09 6.66 -8.61
C LEU A 348 14.95 7.77 -8.01
N ALA A 349 15.90 7.43 -7.12
CA ALA A 349 16.83 8.40 -6.56
C ALA A 349 17.69 9.09 -7.65
N GLN A 350 18.24 8.32 -8.56
CA GLN A 350 18.99 8.86 -9.71
C GLN A 350 18.13 9.79 -10.56
N TYR A 351 16.88 9.39 -10.84
CA TYR A 351 15.93 10.19 -11.61
C TYR A 351 15.65 11.54 -10.95
N LEU A 352 15.36 11.53 -9.65
CA LEU A 352 15.05 12.75 -8.88
C LEU A 352 16.26 13.68 -8.75
N GLN A 353 17.48 13.14 -8.53
CA GLN A 353 18.73 13.92 -8.37
C GLN A 353 19.20 14.53 -9.70
N HIS A 354 19.04 13.83 -10.81
CA HIS A 354 19.45 14.33 -12.12
C HIS A 354 18.69 15.61 -12.48
N ASP A 355 17.41 15.62 -12.27
CA ASP A 355 16.54 16.75 -12.61
C ASP A 355 16.75 17.95 -11.68
N ASP A 356 16.95 17.74 -10.38
CA ASP A 356 17.36 18.80 -9.43
C ASP A 356 18.62 19.52 -9.92
N SER A 357 19.54 18.80 -10.58
CA SER A 357 20.78 19.35 -11.12
C SER A 357 20.57 20.19 -12.38
N GLU A 358 19.63 19.82 -13.23
CA GLU A 358 19.28 20.59 -14.45
C GLU A 358 18.53 21.88 -14.09
N HIS A 359 17.54 21.81 -13.21
CA HIS A 359 16.84 23.02 -12.74
C HIS A 359 17.77 24.02 -12.03
N THR A 360 18.74 23.53 -11.28
CA THR A 360 19.74 24.38 -10.62
C THR A 360 20.69 25.01 -11.63
N ARG A 361 21.03 24.33 -12.72
CA ARG A 361 21.87 24.88 -13.81
C ARG A 361 21.14 25.97 -14.59
N ASP A 362 19.87 25.73 -14.94
CA ASP A 362 19.05 26.69 -15.67
C ASP A 362 18.80 27.96 -14.86
N ALA A 363 18.50 27.83 -13.55
CA ALA A 363 18.36 28.96 -12.64
C ALA A 363 19.66 29.81 -12.54
N ARG A 364 20.84 29.17 -12.46
CA ARG A 364 22.14 29.85 -12.43
C ARG A 364 22.46 30.53 -13.77
N GLN A 365 22.04 29.94 -14.88
CA GLN A 365 22.25 30.49 -16.22
C GLN A 365 21.36 31.71 -16.49
N LEU A 366 20.11 31.69 -15.97
CA LEU A 366 19.20 32.84 -16.03
C LEU A 366 19.71 34.03 -15.20
N VAL A 367 20.28 33.79 -14.02
CA VAL A 367 20.88 34.84 -13.17
C VAL A 367 22.11 35.46 -13.86
N LYS A 368 22.98 34.64 -14.47
CA LYS A 368 24.16 35.12 -15.21
C LYS A 368 23.83 35.92 -16.47
N ASN A 369 22.65 35.72 -17.08
CA ASN A 369 22.23 36.45 -18.26
C ASN A 369 21.53 37.77 -17.91
N GLN A 370 21.29 38.03 -16.62
CA GLN A 370 20.68 39.29 -16.12
C GLN A 370 21.72 40.25 -15.50
N GLU A 371 22.96 39.81 -15.30
CA GLU A 371 24.14 40.61 -14.97
C GLU A 371 24.88 41.05 -16.26
#